data_c44fa4ab6d76034401be50157d9e78bd
#
_entry.id   c44fa4ab6d76034401be50157d9e78bd
#
_cell.length_a   1.000
_cell.length_b   1.000
_cell.length_c   1.000
_cell.angle_alpha   90.00
_cell.angle_beta   90.00
_cell.angle_gamma   90.00
#
_symmetry.space_group_name_H-M   'P 1'
#
loop_
_entity.id
_entity.type
_entity.pdbx_description
1 polymer ?
#
loop_
_entity_poly.entity_id
_entity_poly.type
_entity_poly.pdbx_seq_one_letter_code
_entity_poly.pdbx_strand_id
1 'polypeptide(L)'
;MKTDSLFYKLFQQAPELVLELAGIQPTGAENYQFRSEEIKQTAFRLDGVLIPPLDKPSLPLIFVEVQYQVDRSFYSRFFCEIFFYLHQNQPVHPWRAVVFYPRRNIETDGERHYSALLESQQVQRLYLEDLDNKPSQQVRVRLIQLINKDNRQAPEVARTLIQAIEKGELLADNKTQILEMIETILVYKFPKLSREEIQKMLGYNDISLKQTRYYQDAYAEGQQVGQQVGQQIGQQIGQQEGEAKLIMRQLARRFGVLGENTKNQIKDLNIVQLEMLGEALLDFSTHEDLENWLQG
;
A
#
# COMPACT_ATOMS: atom_id res chain seq x y z
N MET A 1 1.50 0.34 2.53
CA MET A 1 2.44 1.38 2.01
C MET A 1 1.68 2.42 1.19
N LYS A 2 2.21 3.65 1.01
CA LYS A 2 1.49 4.74 0.29
C LYS A 2 1.17 4.39 -1.18
N THR A 3 2.00 3.58 -1.84
CA THR A 3 1.80 3.19 -3.25
C THR A 3 0.61 2.26 -3.44
N ASP A 4 0.39 1.33 -2.53
CA ASP A 4 -0.72 0.38 -2.58
C ASP A 4 -2.06 1.12 -2.46
N SER A 5 -2.14 2.10 -1.55
CA SER A 5 -3.32 2.97 -1.42
C SER A 5 -3.61 3.79 -2.68
N LEU A 6 -2.56 4.18 -3.42
CA LEU A 6 -2.71 4.92 -4.68
C LEU A 6 -3.32 4.03 -5.77
N PHE A 7 -2.80 2.80 -5.93
CA PHE A 7 -3.36 1.83 -6.88
C PHE A 7 -4.80 1.46 -6.51
N TYR A 8 -5.07 1.25 -5.22
CA TYR A 8 -6.43 0.98 -4.75
C TYR A 8 -7.40 2.07 -5.20
N LYS A 9 -7.06 3.35 -4.97
CA LYS A 9 -7.91 4.48 -5.40
C LYS A 9 -8.04 4.56 -6.92
N LEU A 10 -6.96 4.35 -7.65
CA LEU A 10 -6.97 4.37 -9.10
C LEU A 10 -7.89 3.28 -9.67
N PHE A 11 -7.78 2.05 -9.16
CA PHE A 11 -8.61 0.93 -9.62
C PHE A 11 -10.06 1.03 -9.15
N GLN A 12 -10.31 1.69 -8.02
CA GLN A 12 -11.68 1.99 -7.57
C GLN A 12 -12.37 2.99 -8.48
N GLN A 13 -11.62 3.98 -9.00
CA GLN A 13 -12.15 5.01 -9.89
C GLN A 13 -12.25 4.56 -11.35
N ALA A 14 -11.36 3.68 -11.77
CA ALA A 14 -11.27 3.19 -13.14
C ALA A 14 -11.00 1.67 -13.14
N PRO A 15 -11.98 0.83 -12.77
CA PRO A 15 -11.82 -0.63 -12.76
C PRO A 15 -11.43 -1.20 -14.13
N GLU A 16 -11.91 -0.57 -15.19
CA GLU A 16 -11.61 -0.90 -16.57
C GLU A 16 -10.13 -0.82 -16.93
N LEU A 17 -9.34 -0.02 -16.19
CA LEU A 17 -7.89 0.06 -16.37
C LEU A 17 -7.21 -1.29 -16.15
N VAL A 18 -7.62 -2.02 -15.11
CA VAL A 18 -7.07 -3.35 -14.81
C VAL A 18 -7.42 -4.31 -15.95
N LEU A 19 -8.66 -4.28 -16.44
CA LEU A 19 -9.14 -5.14 -17.51
C LEU A 19 -8.37 -4.89 -18.82
N GLU A 20 -8.17 -3.61 -19.15
CA GLU A 20 -7.44 -3.17 -20.34
C GLU A 20 -5.97 -3.64 -20.28
N LEU A 21 -5.28 -3.41 -19.17
CA LEU A 21 -3.89 -3.84 -18.99
C LEU A 21 -3.73 -5.36 -19.00
N ALA A 22 -4.72 -6.07 -18.49
CA ALA A 22 -4.76 -7.53 -18.49
C ALA A 22 -5.18 -8.12 -19.87
N GLY A 23 -5.49 -7.28 -20.86
CA GLY A 23 -5.98 -7.74 -22.17
C GLY A 23 -7.33 -8.44 -22.09
N ILE A 24 -8.10 -8.20 -21.05
CA ILE A 24 -9.44 -8.74 -20.85
C ILE A 24 -10.42 -7.74 -21.48
N GLN A 25 -11.09 -8.14 -22.55
CA GLN A 25 -12.13 -7.34 -23.20
C GLN A 25 -13.51 -7.79 -22.73
N PRO A 26 -14.03 -7.27 -21.64
CA PRO A 26 -15.38 -7.63 -21.22
C PRO A 26 -16.39 -6.74 -21.92
N THR A 27 -17.30 -7.34 -22.61
CA THR A 27 -18.55 -6.68 -22.98
C THR A 27 -19.29 -6.36 -21.66
N GLY A 28 -19.30 -5.09 -21.26
CA GLY A 28 -19.90 -4.65 -20.00
C GLY A 28 -18.86 -4.39 -18.88
N ALA A 29 -17.65 -3.93 -19.24
CA ALA A 29 -16.59 -3.52 -18.32
C ALA A 29 -17.04 -2.45 -17.33
N GLU A 30 -17.91 -1.57 -17.75
CA GLU A 30 -18.49 -0.49 -16.95
C GLU A 30 -19.27 -0.95 -15.71
N ASN A 31 -19.58 -2.24 -15.63
CA ASN A 31 -20.36 -2.82 -14.53
C ASN A 31 -19.51 -3.55 -13.46
N TYR A 32 -18.15 -3.54 -13.59
CA TYR A 32 -17.31 -4.10 -12.56
C TYR A 32 -17.22 -3.17 -11.35
N GLN A 33 -17.24 -3.75 -10.14
CA GLN A 33 -16.99 -3.04 -8.90
C GLN A 33 -15.66 -3.50 -8.31
N PHE A 34 -14.77 -2.54 -8.04
CA PHE A 34 -13.52 -2.80 -7.33
C PHE A 34 -13.73 -2.65 -5.84
N ARG A 35 -13.40 -3.69 -5.06
CA ARG A 35 -13.54 -3.70 -3.60
C ARG A 35 -12.29 -4.30 -2.95
N SER A 36 -11.92 -3.79 -1.79
CA SER A 36 -11.02 -4.47 -0.86
C SER A 36 -11.85 -5.41 0.01
N GLU A 37 -11.45 -6.67 0.09
CA GLU A 37 -12.16 -7.68 0.88
C GLU A 37 -11.26 -8.22 1.98
N GLU A 38 -11.79 -8.29 3.20
CA GLU A 38 -11.09 -8.81 4.37
C GLU A 38 -11.52 -10.25 4.66
N ILE A 39 -10.54 -11.13 4.85
CA ILE A 39 -10.78 -12.53 5.16
C ILE A 39 -10.82 -12.71 6.69
N LYS A 40 -12.02 -12.94 7.24
CA LYS A 40 -12.33 -12.83 8.67
C LYS A 40 -11.64 -13.82 9.63
N GLN A 41 -10.96 -14.86 9.16
CA GLN A 41 -10.37 -15.90 10.04
C GLN A 41 -8.85 -15.90 10.12
N THR A 42 -8.19 -15.14 9.26
CA THR A 42 -6.74 -14.97 9.23
C THR A 42 -6.49 -13.51 8.90
N ALA A 43 -5.39 -12.94 9.34
CA ALA A 43 -5.01 -11.56 9.02
C ALA A 43 -4.67 -11.34 7.52
N PHE A 44 -5.37 -12.06 6.62
CA PHE A 44 -5.21 -11.96 5.18
C PHE A 44 -6.12 -10.87 4.63
N ARG A 45 -5.57 -10.07 3.75
CA ARG A 45 -6.29 -8.97 3.10
C ARG A 45 -5.87 -8.90 1.64
N LEU A 46 -6.81 -9.13 0.74
CA LEU A 46 -6.64 -8.87 -0.69
C LEU A 46 -6.59 -7.36 -0.95
N ASP A 47 -5.65 -6.91 -1.78
CA ASP A 47 -5.58 -5.50 -2.20
C ASP A 47 -6.86 -5.11 -2.95
N GLY A 48 -7.38 -5.97 -3.81
CA GLY A 48 -8.65 -5.74 -4.46
C GLY A 48 -9.21 -6.92 -5.23
N VAL A 49 -10.52 -6.90 -5.40
CA VAL A 49 -11.26 -7.84 -6.23
C VAL A 49 -12.19 -7.06 -7.14
N LEU A 50 -12.11 -7.31 -8.46
CA LEU A 50 -13.08 -6.84 -9.43
C LEU A 50 -14.21 -7.86 -9.50
N ILE A 51 -15.39 -7.43 -9.12
CA ILE A 51 -16.58 -8.27 -9.02
C ILE A 51 -17.49 -7.96 -10.21
N PRO A 52 -17.72 -8.93 -11.10
CA PRO A 52 -18.64 -8.73 -12.21
C PRO A 52 -20.10 -8.73 -11.76
N PRO A 53 -21.03 -8.22 -12.59
CA PRO A 53 -22.45 -8.30 -12.31
C PRO A 53 -22.94 -9.75 -12.26
N LEU A 54 -23.87 -10.04 -11.33
CA LEU A 54 -24.42 -11.39 -11.11
C LEU A 54 -25.15 -11.97 -12.34
N ASP A 55 -25.73 -11.12 -13.18
CA ASP A 55 -26.42 -11.49 -14.40
C ASP A 55 -25.48 -11.86 -15.56
N LYS A 56 -24.16 -11.74 -15.36
CA LYS A 56 -23.12 -12.09 -16.34
C LYS A 56 -22.16 -13.18 -15.81
N PRO A 57 -22.61 -14.41 -15.58
CA PRO A 57 -21.81 -15.45 -14.91
C PRO A 57 -20.58 -15.90 -15.72
N SER A 58 -20.49 -15.59 -17.00
CA SER A 58 -19.31 -15.88 -17.84
C SER A 58 -18.13 -14.92 -17.62
N LEU A 59 -18.38 -13.74 -17.04
CA LEU A 59 -17.31 -12.78 -16.72
C LEU A 59 -16.54 -13.24 -15.47
N PRO A 60 -15.21 -13.17 -15.48
CA PRO A 60 -14.41 -13.61 -14.34
C PRO A 60 -14.42 -12.60 -13.19
N LEU A 61 -14.36 -13.09 -11.95
CA LEU A 61 -13.79 -12.35 -10.85
C LEU A 61 -12.31 -12.10 -11.13
N ILE A 62 -11.81 -10.90 -10.83
CA ILE A 62 -10.39 -10.60 -11.03
C ILE A 62 -9.79 -10.15 -9.72
N PHE A 63 -8.93 -11.00 -9.16
CA PHE A 63 -8.12 -10.67 -8.00
C PHE A 63 -6.95 -9.79 -8.42
N VAL A 64 -6.73 -8.69 -7.75
CA VAL A 64 -5.71 -7.69 -8.08
C VAL A 64 -4.77 -7.54 -6.90
N GLU A 65 -3.48 -7.63 -7.16
CA GLU A 65 -2.45 -7.43 -6.15
C GLU A 65 -1.33 -6.55 -6.71
N VAL A 66 -0.76 -5.69 -5.87
CA VAL A 66 0.29 -4.75 -6.25
C VAL A 66 1.52 -4.99 -5.38
N GLN A 67 2.55 -5.62 -5.94
CA GLN A 67 3.72 -6.06 -5.20
C GLN A 67 4.94 -5.17 -5.47
N TYR A 68 5.21 -4.20 -4.59
CA TYR A 68 6.34 -3.26 -4.71
C TYR A 68 7.59 -3.68 -3.97
N GLN A 69 7.52 -4.71 -3.13
CA GLN A 69 8.63 -5.21 -2.34
C GLN A 69 8.88 -6.68 -2.61
N VAL A 70 10.14 -7.09 -2.47
CA VAL A 70 10.50 -8.51 -2.54
C VAL A 70 9.89 -9.23 -1.34
N ASP A 71 8.99 -10.17 -1.58
CA ASP A 71 8.37 -11.03 -0.57
C ASP A 71 8.43 -12.48 -1.03
N ARG A 72 9.23 -13.29 -0.36
CA ARG A 72 9.39 -14.72 -0.69
C ARG A 72 8.14 -15.54 -0.40
N SER A 73 7.26 -15.06 0.45
CA SER A 73 5.99 -15.71 0.81
C SER A 73 4.83 -15.25 -0.05
N PHE A 74 5.05 -14.30 -0.96
CA PHE A 74 4.02 -13.64 -1.74
C PHE A 74 3.04 -14.63 -2.40
N TYR A 75 3.51 -15.53 -3.23
CA TYR A 75 2.63 -16.44 -3.95
C TYR A 75 1.87 -17.40 -3.04
N SER A 76 2.50 -17.89 -1.96
CA SER A 76 1.82 -18.75 -1.00
C SER A 76 0.69 -18.01 -0.29
N ARG A 77 0.92 -16.78 0.12
CA ARG A 77 -0.09 -15.94 0.75
C ARG A 77 -1.19 -15.58 -0.25
N PHE A 78 -0.83 -15.09 -1.42
CA PHE A 78 -1.77 -14.64 -2.45
C PHE A 78 -2.73 -15.75 -2.91
N PHE A 79 -2.22 -16.95 -3.21
CA PHE A 79 -3.08 -18.06 -3.58
C PHE A 79 -3.92 -18.58 -2.41
N CYS A 80 -3.37 -18.53 -1.20
CA CYS A 80 -4.14 -18.84 -0.01
C CYS A 80 -5.34 -17.89 0.13
N GLU A 81 -5.14 -16.59 -0.03
CA GLU A 81 -6.17 -15.55 0.02
C GLU A 81 -7.24 -15.77 -1.06
N ILE A 82 -6.84 -16.03 -2.32
CA ILE A 82 -7.77 -16.32 -3.41
C ILE A 82 -8.62 -17.56 -3.09
N PHE A 83 -8.00 -18.67 -2.69
CA PHE A 83 -8.75 -19.90 -2.43
C PHE A 83 -9.64 -19.80 -1.21
N PHE A 84 -9.23 -19.07 -0.18
CA PHE A 84 -10.10 -18.76 0.95
C PHE A 84 -11.29 -17.90 0.53
N TYR A 85 -11.08 -16.87 -0.27
CA TYR A 85 -12.17 -16.05 -0.79
C TYR A 85 -13.18 -16.90 -1.59
N LEU A 86 -12.69 -17.73 -2.51
CA LEU A 86 -13.52 -18.63 -3.32
C LEU A 86 -14.29 -19.63 -2.46
N HIS A 87 -13.64 -20.17 -1.42
CA HIS A 87 -14.29 -21.10 -0.48
C HIS A 87 -15.40 -20.41 0.32
N GLN A 88 -15.15 -19.23 0.84
CA GLN A 88 -16.12 -18.50 1.68
C GLN A 88 -17.31 -17.97 0.88
N ASN A 89 -17.06 -17.43 -0.31
CA ASN A 89 -18.09 -16.72 -1.07
C ASN A 89 -18.77 -17.60 -2.15
N GLN A 90 -18.16 -18.73 -2.53
CA GLN A 90 -18.66 -19.68 -3.54
C GLN A 90 -19.25 -18.96 -4.78
N PRO A 91 -18.50 -18.04 -5.43
CA PRO A 91 -19.02 -17.25 -6.53
C PRO A 91 -19.35 -18.15 -7.73
N VAL A 92 -20.39 -17.77 -8.48
CA VAL A 92 -20.77 -18.46 -9.72
C VAL A 92 -19.83 -18.15 -10.89
N HIS A 93 -19.01 -17.12 -10.75
CA HIS A 93 -18.09 -16.63 -11.79
C HIS A 93 -16.78 -17.41 -11.81
N PRO A 94 -16.17 -17.66 -12.99
CA PRO A 94 -14.76 -18.06 -13.05
C PRO A 94 -13.88 -16.98 -12.44
N TRP A 95 -12.62 -17.30 -12.12
CA TRP A 95 -11.71 -16.33 -11.57
C TRP A 95 -10.45 -16.16 -12.43
N ARG A 96 -9.85 -14.99 -12.33
CA ARG A 96 -8.51 -14.66 -12.80
C ARG A 96 -7.79 -13.83 -11.76
N ALA A 97 -6.47 -13.74 -11.88
CA ALA A 97 -5.66 -12.87 -11.03
C ALA A 97 -4.71 -12.03 -11.88
N VAL A 98 -4.47 -10.80 -11.43
CA VAL A 98 -3.51 -9.86 -12.03
C VAL A 98 -2.59 -9.36 -10.93
N VAL A 99 -1.29 -9.57 -11.10
CA VAL A 99 -0.27 -9.07 -10.18
C VAL A 99 0.54 -7.99 -10.88
N PHE A 100 0.60 -6.81 -10.28
CA PHE A 100 1.41 -5.70 -10.75
C PHE A 100 2.75 -5.66 -10.02
N TYR A 101 3.84 -5.72 -10.77
CA TYR A 101 5.20 -5.52 -10.29
C TYR A 101 5.80 -4.24 -10.87
N PRO A 102 6.49 -3.39 -10.10
CA PRO A 102 7.21 -2.25 -10.67
C PRO A 102 8.31 -2.70 -11.63
N ARG A 103 9.01 -3.79 -11.28
CA ARG A 103 10.13 -4.39 -12.04
C ARG A 103 10.17 -5.90 -11.83
N ARG A 104 10.77 -6.62 -12.78
CA ARG A 104 10.93 -8.09 -12.72
C ARG A 104 11.73 -8.59 -11.53
N ASN A 105 12.72 -7.83 -11.07
CA ASN A 105 13.55 -8.20 -9.93
C ASN A 105 12.86 -8.15 -8.56
N ILE A 106 11.61 -7.67 -8.53
CA ILE A 106 10.77 -7.71 -7.32
C ILE A 106 10.06 -9.05 -7.19
N GLU A 107 9.78 -9.72 -8.31
CA GLU A 107 9.20 -11.05 -8.31
C GLU A 107 10.18 -12.07 -7.73
N THR A 108 9.69 -12.99 -6.92
CA THR A 108 10.50 -14.04 -6.29
C THR A 108 10.22 -15.41 -6.90
N ASP A 109 11.19 -16.33 -6.79
CA ASP A 109 11.14 -17.71 -7.30
C ASP A 109 10.07 -18.61 -6.62
N GLY A 110 8.88 -18.07 -6.34
CA GLY A 110 7.73 -18.84 -5.84
C GLY A 110 7.17 -19.84 -6.85
N GLU A 111 7.75 -19.90 -8.04
CA GLU A 111 7.21 -20.62 -9.19
C GLU A 111 7.10 -22.14 -8.98
N ARG A 112 8.00 -22.77 -8.22
CA ARG A 112 8.06 -24.24 -8.10
C ARG A 112 6.76 -24.89 -7.65
N HIS A 113 6.04 -24.27 -6.73
CA HIS A 113 4.81 -24.81 -6.17
C HIS A 113 3.54 -24.36 -6.92
N TYR A 114 3.65 -23.27 -7.67
CA TYR A 114 2.51 -22.58 -8.29
C TYR A 114 2.66 -22.46 -9.82
N SER A 115 3.61 -23.15 -10.43
CA SER A 115 3.91 -23.09 -11.87
C SER A 115 2.65 -23.32 -12.71
N ALA A 116 1.83 -24.30 -12.36
CA ALA A 116 0.60 -24.59 -13.08
C ALA A 116 -0.40 -23.41 -13.10
N LEU A 117 -0.43 -22.58 -12.07
CA LEU A 117 -1.25 -21.37 -12.02
C LEU A 117 -0.55 -20.20 -12.74
N LEU A 118 0.74 -20.04 -12.54
CA LEU A 118 1.53 -18.93 -13.08
C LEU A 118 1.77 -19.05 -14.60
N GLU A 119 1.84 -20.28 -15.14
CA GLU A 119 1.96 -20.56 -16.57
C GLU A 119 0.60 -20.59 -17.28
N SER A 120 -0.49 -20.70 -16.52
CA SER A 120 -1.84 -20.65 -17.07
C SER A 120 -2.26 -19.22 -17.41
N GLN A 121 -3.36 -19.10 -18.18
CA GLN A 121 -4.00 -17.79 -18.41
C GLN A 121 -4.77 -17.26 -17.18
N GLN A 122 -4.76 -17.98 -16.08
CA GLN A 122 -5.51 -17.66 -14.87
C GLN A 122 -4.83 -16.59 -14.02
N VAL A 123 -3.48 -16.55 -14.07
CA VAL A 123 -2.69 -15.55 -13.35
C VAL A 123 -1.82 -14.77 -14.33
N GLN A 124 -2.05 -13.49 -14.41
CA GLN A 124 -1.28 -12.58 -15.26
C GLN A 124 -0.34 -11.73 -14.41
N ARG A 125 0.92 -11.71 -14.79
CA ARG A 125 1.97 -10.87 -14.19
C ARG A 125 2.26 -9.69 -15.09
N LEU A 126 2.08 -8.47 -14.60
CA LEU A 126 2.30 -7.24 -15.33
C LEU A 126 3.47 -6.48 -14.72
N TYR A 127 4.51 -6.29 -15.51
CA TYR A 127 5.69 -5.54 -15.10
C TYR A 127 5.59 -4.11 -15.64
N LEU A 128 5.50 -3.14 -14.73
CA LEU A 128 5.27 -1.74 -15.10
C LEU A 128 6.46 -1.16 -15.90
N GLU A 129 7.66 -1.68 -15.69
CA GLU A 129 8.84 -1.32 -16.50
C GLU A 129 8.66 -1.63 -18.00
N ASP A 130 7.87 -2.66 -18.35
CA ASP A 130 7.59 -3.00 -19.74
C ASP A 130 6.70 -1.96 -20.45
N LEU A 131 5.96 -1.17 -19.65
CA LEU A 131 5.13 -0.08 -20.14
C LEU A 131 5.94 1.21 -20.35
N ASP A 132 7.04 1.40 -19.60
CA ASP A 132 7.80 2.65 -19.56
C ASP A 132 8.32 3.12 -20.93
N ASN A 133 8.61 2.18 -21.82
CA ASN A 133 9.18 2.46 -23.14
C ASN A 133 8.16 2.31 -24.30
N LYS A 134 6.91 2.01 -23.99
CA LYS A 134 5.85 1.88 -25.00
C LYS A 134 5.07 3.18 -25.12
N PRO A 135 5.15 3.88 -26.26
CA PRO A 135 4.26 5.01 -26.51
C PRO A 135 2.82 4.48 -26.52
N SER A 136 2.00 4.95 -25.59
CA SER A 136 0.59 4.61 -25.55
C SER A 136 -0.25 5.85 -25.86
N GLN A 137 -1.24 5.69 -26.73
CA GLN A 137 -2.28 6.70 -26.93
C GLN A 137 -3.38 6.61 -25.86
N GLN A 138 -3.37 5.54 -25.05
CA GLN A 138 -4.31 5.34 -23.97
C GLN A 138 -3.87 6.14 -22.75
N VAL A 139 -4.63 7.13 -22.37
CA VAL A 139 -4.33 8.04 -21.25
C VAL A 139 -4.18 7.28 -19.92
N ARG A 140 -4.97 6.22 -19.72
CA ARG A 140 -4.95 5.39 -18.51
C ARG A 140 -3.63 4.63 -18.34
N VAL A 141 -3.06 4.10 -19.45
CA VAL A 141 -1.74 3.46 -19.42
C VAL A 141 -0.66 4.48 -19.05
N ARG A 142 -0.76 5.72 -19.54
CA ARG A 142 0.15 6.81 -19.17
C ARG A 142 0.07 7.22 -17.70
N LEU A 143 -1.11 7.08 -17.06
CA LEU A 143 -1.23 7.27 -15.61
C LEU A 143 -0.43 6.21 -14.84
N ILE A 144 -0.48 4.96 -15.25
CA ILE A 144 0.34 3.89 -14.67
C ILE A 144 1.84 4.17 -14.87
N GLN A 145 2.24 4.58 -16.05
CA GLN A 145 3.63 5.00 -16.31
C GLN A 145 4.05 6.14 -15.38
N LEU A 146 3.18 7.13 -15.14
CA LEU A 146 3.44 8.22 -14.20
C LEU A 146 3.65 7.72 -12.77
N ILE A 147 2.85 6.74 -12.32
CA ILE A 147 3.02 6.12 -11.00
C ILE A 147 4.39 5.45 -10.88
N ASN A 148 4.83 4.74 -11.91
CA ASN A 148 6.10 4.00 -11.91
C ASN A 148 7.35 4.91 -12.06
N LYS A 149 7.21 6.11 -12.62
CA LYS A 149 8.35 7.05 -12.78
C LYS A 149 8.95 7.48 -11.44
N ASP A 150 10.24 7.70 -11.42
CA ASP A 150 10.90 8.27 -10.24
C ASP A 150 10.40 9.70 -9.95
N ASN A 151 10.64 10.16 -8.71
CA ASN A 151 10.16 11.47 -8.27
C ASN A 151 10.79 12.66 -9.02
N ARG A 152 11.95 12.47 -9.67
CA ARG A 152 12.61 13.53 -10.44
C ARG A 152 11.93 13.73 -11.79
N GLN A 153 11.49 12.65 -12.42
CA GLN A 153 10.88 12.65 -13.75
C GLN A 153 9.38 12.87 -13.72
N ALA A 154 8.71 12.45 -12.63
CA ALA A 154 7.25 12.48 -12.51
C ALA A 154 6.61 13.85 -12.82
N PRO A 155 7.14 15.01 -12.38
CA PRO A 155 6.54 16.31 -12.70
C PRO A 155 6.54 16.63 -14.20
N GLU A 156 7.59 16.29 -14.91
CA GLU A 156 7.70 16.55 -16.35
C GLU A 156 6.78 15.64 -17.15
N VAL A 157 6.73 14.36 -16.78
CA VAL A 157 5.81 13.37 -17.38
C VAL A 157 4.36 13.81 -17.17
N ALA A 158 4.01 14.26 -15.96
CA ALA A 158 2.67 14.75 -15.66
C ALA A 158 2.30 15.98 -16.50
N ARG A 159 3.20 16.97 -16.62
CA ARG A 159 2.99 18.15 -17.48
C ARG A 159 2.77 17.78 -18.95
N THR A 160 3.60 16.89 -19.47
CA THR A 160 3.47 16.40 -20.84
C THR A 160 2.14 15.70 -21.07
N LEU A 161 1.70 14.88 -20.11
CA LEU A 161 0.41 14.18 -20.16
C LEU A 161 -0.76 15.18 -20.16
N ILE A 162 -0.74 16.17 -19.28
CA ILE A 162 -1.75 17.24 -19.22
C ILE A 162 -1.83 17.99 -20.55
N GLN A 163 -0.70 18.43 -21.09
CA GLN A 163 -0.65 19.14 -22.37
C GLN A 163 -1.19 18.32 -23.52
N ALA A 164 -0.89 17.01 -23.58
CA ALA A 164 -1.41 16.11 -24.61
C ALA A 164 -2.94 15.94 -24.52
N ILE A 165 -3.50 15.93 -23.29
CA ILE A 165 -4.95 15.89 -23.06
C ILE A 165 -5.59 17.22 -23.48
N GLU A 166 -4.96 18.36 -23.17
CA GLU A 166 -5.47 19.67 -23.52
C GLU A 166 -5.52 19.91 -25.03
N LYS A 167 -4.46 19.47 -25.73
CA LYS A 167 -4.37 19.56 -27.20
C LYS A 167 -5.27 18.55 -27.93
N GLY A 168 -5.90 17.62 -27.21
CA GLY A 168 -6.71 16.55 -27.82
C GLY A 168 -5.89 15.46 -28.51
N GLU A 169 -4.58 15.39 -28.24
CA GLU A 169 -3.70 14.32 -28.74
C GLU A 169 -3.97 12.98 -28.05
N LEU A 170 -4.53 13.04 -26.83
CA LEU A 170 -5.00 11.89 -26.07
C LEU A 170 -6.51 12.05 -25.82
N LEU A 171 -7.26 11.03 -26.21
CA LEU A 171 -8.69 10.97 -25.92
C LEU A 171 -8.87 10.64 -24.43
N ALA A 172 -9.57 11.51 -23.73
CA ALA A 172 -9.97 11.31 -22.34
C ALA A 172 -11.50 11.47 -22.28
N ASP A 173 -12.20 10.38 -22.02
CA ASP A 173 -13.66 10.36 -21.91
C ASP A 173 -14.17 11.30 -20.81
N ASN A 174 -13.37 11.44 -19.73
CA ASN A 174 -13.60 12.38 -18.66
C ASN A 174 -12.30 13.12 -18.31
N LYS A 175 -12.10 14.27 -18.95
CA LYS A 175 -10.89 15.10 -18.80
C LYS A 175 -10.64 15.50 -17.33
N THR A 176 -11.69 15.91 -16.65
CA THR A 176 -11.61 16.32 -15.24
C THR A 176 -11.15 15.20 -14.35
N GLN A 177 -11.71 14.00 -14.51
CA GLN A 177 -11.32 12.83 -13.72
C GLN A 177 -9.85 12.43 -13.94
N ILE A 178 -9.36 12.50 -15.18
CA ILE A 178 -7.96 12.19 -15.48
C ILE A 178 -7.01 13.23 -14.86
N LEU A 179 -7.36 14.50 -14.91
CA LEU A 179 -6.56 15.56 -14.26
C LEU A 179 -6.52 15.38 -12.74
N GLU A 180 -7.64 15.00 -12.12
CA GLU A 180 -7.71 14.66 -10.70
C GLU A 180 -6.82 13.45 -10.35
N MET A 181 -6.81 12.43 -11.20
CA MET A 181 -5.92 11.26 -11.01
C MET A 181 -4.45 11.66 -11.07
N ILE A 182 -4.04 12.52 -12.03
CA ILE A 182 -2.67 13.03 -12.13
C ILE A 182 -2.30 13.79 -10.86
N GLU A 183 -3.15 14.69 -10.39
CA GLU A 183 -2.92 15.45 -9.16
C GLU A 183 -2.78 14.50 -7.96
N THR A 184 -3.66 13.51 -7.84
CA THR A 184 -3.63 12.49 -6.79
C THR A 184 -2.30 11.73 -6.79
N ILE A 185 -1.83 11.26 -7.96
CA ILE A 185 -0.56 10.57 -8.09
C ILE A 185 0.59 11.45 -7.57
N LEU A 186 0.61 12.74 -7.92
CA LEU A 186 1.65 13.65 -7.47
C LEU A 186 1.57 13.96 -5.96
N VAL A 187 0.39 14.11 -5.39
CA VAL A 187 0.21 14.24 -3.93
C VAL A 187 0.83 13.04 -3.19
N TYR A 188 0.59 11.84 -3.67
CA TYR A 188 1.18 10.63 -3.07
C TYR A 188 2.69 10.54 -3.25
N LYS A 189 3.20 10.96 -4.40
CA LYS A 189 4.65 10.99 -4.68
C LYS A 189 5.39 12.07 -3.89
N PHE A 190 4.74 13.20 -3.64
CA PHE A 190 5.33 14.37 -2.98
C PHE A 190 4.56 14.76 -1.71
N PRO A 191 4.53 13.90 -0.68
CA PRO A 191 3.71 14.11 0.51
C PRO A 191 4.12 15.30 1.38
N LYS A 192 5.24 15.95 1.05
CA LYS A 192 5.72 17.16 1.75
C LYS A 192 5.33 18.46 1.05
N LEU A 193 4.85 18.36 -0.19
CA LEU A 193 4.43 19.52 -0.96
C LEU A 193 2.96 19.84 -0.67
N SER A 194 2.67 21.13 -0.57
CA SER A 194 1.29 21.61 -0.58
C SER A 194 0.66 21.45 -1.96
N ARG A 195 -0.67 21.53 -2.01
CA ARG A 195 -1.40 21.49 -3.27
C ARG A 195 -0.97 22.61 -4.21
N GLU A 196 -0.80 23.82 -3.68
CA GLU A 196 -0.38 24.99 -4.43
C GLU A 196 1.01 24.79 -5.04
N GLU A 197 1.91 24.12 -4.32
CA GLU A 197 3.24 23.78 -4.83
C GLU A 197 3.16 22.73 -5.94
N ILE A 198 2.27 21.74 -5.82
CA ILE A 198 2.03 20.74 -6.86
C ILE A 198 1.41 21.40 -8.10
N GLN A 199 0.44 22.31 -7.94
CA GLN A 199 -0.15 23.06 -9.05
C GLN A 199 0.86 23.94 -9.76
N LYS A 200 1.72 24.64 -9.01
CA LYS A 200 2.84 25.40 -9.58
C LYS A 200 3.82 24.49 -10.34
N MET A 201 4.11 23.33 -9.78
CA MET A 201 4.95 22.31 -10.41
C MET A 201 4.35 21.81 -11.74
N LEU A 202 3.04 21.70 -11.84
CA LEU A 202 2.32 21.31 -13.06
C LEU A 202 2.19 22.46 -14.08
N GLY A 203 2.46 23.71 -13.68
CA GLY A 203 2.24 24.89 -14.53
C GLY A 203 0.76 25.29 -14.65
N TYR A 204 -0.09 24.80 -13.75
CA TYR A 204 -1.52 25.02 -13.77
C TYR A 204 -1.89 26.15 -12.79
N ASN A 205 -2.53 27.20 -13.33
CA ASN A 205 -3.06 28.31 -12.53
C ASN A 205 -4.59 28.31 -12.46
N ASP A 206 -5.28 27.25 -12.91
CA ASP A 206 -6.73 27.31 -13.10
C ASP A 206 -7.50 26.86 -11.85
N ILE A 207 -8.48 27.70 -11.53
CA ILE A 207 -9.31 27.67 -10.31
C ILE A 207 -10.32 26.50 -10.31
N SER A 208 -10.55 25.84 -11.46
CA SER A 208 -11.60 24.83 -11.64
C SER A 208 -11.38 23.52 -10.88
N LEU A 209 -10.13 23.20 -10.53
CA LEU A 209 -9.83 22.01 -9.72
C LEU A 209 -10.00 22.24 -8.21
N LYS A 210 -10.17 23.49 -7.76
CA LYS A 210 -10.29 23.83 -6.32
C LYS A 210 -11.57 23.32 -5.66
N GLN A 211 -12.55 22.86 -6.43
CA GLN A 211 -13.86 22.42 -5.93
C GLN A 211 -14.10 20.94 -5.98
N THR A 212 -13.12 20.12 -6.32
CA THR A 212 -13.34 18.69 -6.40
C THR A 212 -13.50 18.10 -5.00
N ARG A 213 -14.66 17.50 -4.76
CA ARG A 213 -15.02 16.75 -3.54
C ARG A 213 -13.97 15.70 -3.20
N TYR A 214 -13.34 15.14 -4.23
CA TYR A 214 -12.32 14.11 -4.14
C TYR A 214 -11.02 14.55 -3.43
N TYR A 215 -10.56 15.78 -3.66
CA TYR A 215 -9.35 16.26 -2.96
C TYR A 215 -9.62 16.47 -1.47
N GLN A 216 -10.80 17.00 -1.12
CA GLN A 216 -11.19 17.17 0.28
C GLN A 216 -11.24 15.82 1.00
N ASP A 217 -11.77 14.78 0.34
CA ASP A 217 -11.84 13.43 0.87
C ASP A 217 -10.43 12.79 0.99
N ALA A 218 -9.57 12.94 -0.02
CA ALA A 218 -8.19 12.42 0.02
C ALA A 218 -7.30 13.13 1.05
N TYR A 219 -7.50 14.45 1.24
CA TYR A 219 -6.78 15.22 2.26
C TYR A 219 -7.26 14.86 3.67
N ALA A 220 -8.57 14.74 3.86
CA ALA A 220 -9.16 14.33 5.13
C ALA A 220 -8.72 12.91 5.52
N GLU A 221 -8.70 11.98 4.56
CA GLU A 221 -8.23 10.61 4.78
C GLU A 221 -6.73 10.55 5.05
N GLY A 222 -5.92 11.35 4.33
CA GLY A 222 -4.48 11.48 4.59
C GLY A 222 -4.19 12.07 5.98
N GLN A 223 -4.97 13.05 6.44
CA GLN A 223 -4.91 13.56 7.81
C GLN A 223 -5.33 12.49 8.83
N GLN A 224 -6.42 11.77 8.56
CA GLN A 224 -6.94 10.74 9.46
C GLN A 224 -5.95 9.57 9.60
N VAL A 225 -5.37 9.11 8.49
CA VAL A 225 -4.32 8.07 8.49
C VAL A 225 -3.05 8.58 9.20
N GLY A 226 -2.63 9.82 8.93
CA GLY A 226 -1.50 10.44 9.61
C GLY A 226 -1.72 10.59 11.12
N GLN A 227 -2.94 10.94 11.52
CA GLN A 227 -3.33 11.05 12.92
C GLN A 227 -3.41 9.68 13.61
N GLN A 228 -3.97 8.65 12.94
CA GLN A 228 -4.02 7.28 13.46
C GLN A 228 -2.61 6.69 13.62
N VAL A 229 -1.75 6.84 12.61
CA VAL A 229 -0.35 6.39 12.68
C VAL A 229 0.40 7.13 13.76
N GLY A 230 0.20 8.46 13.87
CA GLY A 230 0.80 9.27 14.94
C GLY A 230 0.33 8.85 16.34
N GLN A 231 -0.97 8.54 16.50
CA GLN A 231 -1.51 8.01 17.75
C GLN A 231 -0.95 6.63 18.09
N GLN A 232 -0.88 5.71 17.12
CA GLN A 232 -0.31 4.37 17.36
C GLN A 232 1.17 4.43 17.77
N ILE A 233 1.95 5.22 17.04
CA ILE A 233 3.38 5.44 17.39
C ILE A 233 3.49 6.10 18.77
N GLY A 234 2.68 7.13 19.03
CA GLY A 234 2.66 7.81 20.32
C GLY A 234 2.25 6.89 21.47
N GLN A 235 1.29 6.00 21.27
CA GLN A 235 0.89 4.99 22.26
C GLN A 235 2.01 3.97 22.50
N GLN A 236 2.66 3.47 21.46
CA GLN A 236 3.78 2.52 21.60
C GLN A 236 4.97 3.14 22.35
N ILE A 237 5.35 4.36 21.97
CA ILE A 237 6.42 5.10 22.67
C ILE A 237 6.03 5.37 24.12
N GLY A 238 4.78 5.84 24.34
CA GLY A 238 4.30 6.14 25.70
C GLY A 238 4.21 4.90 26.58
N GLN A 239 3.83 3.75 26.03
CA GLN A 239 3.83 2.47 26.73
C GLN A 239 5.26 2.04 27.08
N GLN A 240 6.18 2.04 26.11
CA GLN A 240 7.58 1.69 26.32
C GLN A 240 8.25 2.59 27.39
N GLU A 241 8.06 3.90 27.28
CA GLU A 241 8.58 4.85 28.28
C GLU A 241 7.95 4.66 29.67
N GLY A 242 6.64 4.35 29.71
CA GLY A 242 5.93 4.07 30.95
C GLY A 242 6.43 2.82 31.66
N GLU A 243 6.63 1.73 30.92
CA GLU A 243 7.17 0.46 31.42
C GLU A 243 8.64 0.62 31.88
N ALA A 244 9.47 1.26 31.06
CA ALA A 244 10.86 1.54 31.44
C ALA A 244 10.94 2.37 32.75
N LYS A 245 10.07 3.36 32.88
CA LYS A 245 9.99 4.22 34.10
C LYS A 245 9.52 3.46 35.32
N LEU A 246 8.57 2.55 35.16
CA LEU A 246 8.08 1.67 36.23
C LEU A 246 9.17 0.72 36.68
N ILE A 247 9.85 0.04 35.78
CA ILE A 247 10.96 -0.88 36.07
C ILE A 247 12.11 -0.16 36.73
N MET A 248 12.54 1.00 36.22
CA MET A 248 13.59 1.81 36.84
C MET A 248 13.23 2.22 38.30
N ARG A 249 11.96 2.55 38.55
CA ARG A 249 11.50 2.89 39.90
C ARG A 249 11.49 1.66 40.84
N GLN A 250 11.12 0.48 40.34
CA GLN A 250 11.16 -0.75 41.12
C GLN A 250 12.61 -1.15 41.46
N LEU A 251 13.51 -1.08 40.46
CA LEU A 251 14.94 -1.31 40.62
C LEU A 251 15.58 -0.33 41.62
N ALA A 252 15.26 0.96 41.51
CA ALA A 252 15.76 1.99 42.42
C ALA A 252 15.28 1.78 43.87
N ARG A 253 14.06 1.27 44.06
CA ARG A 253 13.52 0.92 45.37
C ARG A 253 14.21 -0.28 45.98
N ARG A 254 14.63 -1.24 45.16
CA ARG A 254 15.22 -2.51 45.62
C ARG A 254 16.75 -2.41 45.84
N PHE A 255 17.42 -1.75 44.91
CA PHE A 255 18.87 -1.71 44.85
C PHE A 255 19.49 -0.32 45.06
N GLY A 256 18.66 0.70 45.27
CA GLY A 256 19.15 2.08 45.44
C GLY A 256 19.29 2.83 44.13
N VAL A 257 20.10 3.90 44.13
CA VAL A 257 20.20 4.79 42.95
C VAL A 257 20.88 4.08 41.79
N LEU A 258 20.17 4.00 40.64
CA LEU A 258 20.71 3.45 39.39
C LEU A 258 21.68 4.45 38.74
N GLY A 259 22.76 3.91 38.19
CA GLY A 259 23.71 4.68 37.38
C GLY A 259 23.07 5.18 36.07
N GLU A 260 23.58 6.28 35.51
CA GLU A 260 23.04 6.84 34.27
C GLU A 260 23.20 5.87 33.08
N ASN A 261 24.27 5.09 33.03
CA ASN A 261 24.47 4.07 32.00
C ASN A 261 23.38 3.01 32.04
N THR A 262 23.07 2.46 33.21
CA THR A 262 22.01 1.46 33.42
C THR A 262 20.64 2.03 33.08
N LYS A 263 20.35 3.28 33.40
CA LYS A 263 19.10 3.96 33.02
C LYS A 263 18.94 4.09 31.50
N ASN A 264 20.03 4.41 30.80
CA ASN A 264 20.00 4.52 29.34
C ASN A 264 19.80 3.15 28.69
N GLN A 265 20.52 2.12 29.16
CA GLN A 265 20.31 0.74 28.67
C GLN A 265 18.85 0.30 28.84
N ILE A 266 18.21 0.58 29.99
CA ILE A 266 16.81 0.22 30.21
C ILE A 266 15.86 1.01 29.28
N LYS A 267 16.14 2.28 28.98
CA LYS A 267 15.33 3.06 28.05
C LYS A 267 15.41 2.58 26.60
N ASP A 268 16.54 2.01 26.22
CA ASP A 268 16.78 1.50 24.87
C ASP A 268 16.17 0.10 24.63
N LEU A 269 15.68 -0.57 25.69
CA LEU A 269 15.01 -1.86 25.58
C LEU A 269 13.64 -1.72 24.89
N ASN A 270 13.30 -2.65 24.02
CA ASN A 270 11.95 -2.74 23.47
C ASN A 270 10.95 -3.29 24.51
N ILE A 271 9.64 -3.20 24.20
CA ILE A 271 8.57 -3.60 25.14
C ILE A 271 8.74 -5.03 25.62
N VAL A 272 9.04 -5.99 24.74
CA VAL A 272 9.23 -7.39 25.10
C VAL A 272 10.41 -7.58 26.07
N GLN A 273 11.50 -6.87 25.81
CA GLN A 273 12.67 -6.90 26.71
C GLN A 273 12.38 -6.24 28.08
N LEU A 274 11.55 -5.18 28.09
CA LEU A 274 11.11 -4.56 29.35
C LEU A 274 10.23 -5.50 30.15
N GLU A 275 9.29 -6.19 29.52
CA GLU A 275 8.45 -7.21 30.15
C GLU A 275 9.33 -8.34 30.76
N MET A 276 10.29 -8.87 29.97
CA MET A 276 11.24 -9.88 30.45
C MET A 276 12.09 -9.38 31.62
N LEU A 277 12.54 -8.11 31.59
CA LEU A 277 13.28 -7.51 32.70
C LEU A 277 12.37 -7.35 33.94
N GLY A 278 11.10 -6.99 33.73
CA GLY A 278 10.11 -6.89 34.80
C GLY A 278 9.84 -8.22 35.50
N GLU A 279 9.83 -9.33 34.77
CA GLU A 279 9.74 -10.68 35.30
C GLU A 279 11.04 -11.09 36.03
N ALA A 280 12.19 -10.92 35.37
CA ALA A 280 13.49 -11.28 35.94
C ALA A 280 13.83 -10.48 37.21
N LEU A 281 13.35 -9.25 37.32
CA LEU A 281 13.51 -8.40 38.50
C LEU A 281 13.04 -9.09 39.79
N LEU A 282 12.05 -9.97 39.74
CA LEU A 282 11.51 -10.68 40.90
C LEU A 282 12.58 -11.60 41.54
N ASP A 283 13.47 -12.15 40.72
CA ASP A 283 14.49 -13.13 41.11
C ASP A 283 15.84 -12.49 41.43
N PHE A 284 16.06 -11.21 41.04
CA PHE A 284 17.33 -10.52 41.34
C PHE A 284 17.53 -10.36 42.84
N SER A 285 18.70 -10.68 43.30
CA SER A 285 19.12 -10.50 44.72
C SER A 285 20.12 -9.37 44.90
N THR A 286 20.93 -9.08 43.88
CA THR A 286 21.99 -8.08 43.91
C THR A 286 21.92 -7.13 42.70
N HIS A 287 22.66 -6.03 42.78
CA HIS A 287 22.81 -5.10 41.64
C HIS A 287 23.56 -5.75 40.46
N GLU A 288 24.46 -6.68 40.78
CA GLU A 288 25.25 -7.44 39.80
C GLU A 288 24.35 -8.34 38.93
N ASP A 289 23.25 -8.88 39.46
CA ASP A 289 22.27 -9.68 38.69
C ASP A 289 21.62 -8.83 37.58
N LEU A 290 21.34 -7.58 37.86
CA LEU A 290 20.81 -6.63 36.83
C LEU A 290 21.85 -6.33 35.74
N GLU A 291 23.10 -6.07 36.15
CA GLU A 291 24.17 -5.77 35.18
C GLU A 291 24.44 -6.97 34.26
N ASN A 292 24.47 -8.17 34.79
CA ASN A 292 24.64 -9.40 34.03
C ASN A 292 23.47 -9.62 33.06
N TRP A 293 22.24 -9.36 33.49
CA TRP A 293 21.06 -9.47 32.63
C TRP A 293 21.09 -8.46 31.46
N LEU A 294 21.52 -7.21 31.70
CA LEU A 294 21.62 -6.19 30.66
C LEU A 294 22.78 -6.41 29.66
N GLN A 295 23.72 -7.30 29.97
CA GLN A 295 24.87 -7.64 29.12
C GLN A 295 24.64 -8.91 28.28
N GLY A 296 23.62 -9.74 28.59
CA GLY A 296 23.29 -11.00 27.92
C GLY A 296 22.14 -10.87 26.98
#